data_e552a117f23abde2d132e581f7261590
#
_entry.id   e552a117f23abde2d132e581f7261590
#
_cell.length_a   1.000
_cell.length_b   1.000
_cell.length_c   1.000
_cell.angle_alpha   90.00
_cell.angle_beta   90.00
_cell.angle_gamma   90.00
#
_symmetry.space_group_name_H-M   'P 1'
#
loop_
_entity.id
_entity.type
_entity.pdbx_description
1 polymer ?
#
loop_
_entity_poly.entity_id
_entity_poly.type
_entity_poly.pdbx_seq_one_letter_code
_entity_poly.pdbx_strand_id
1 'polypeptide(L)'
;MKTCFMVGHRDFNEGIFPTLNAVVERCIRENGIQEFIMGHYGRFDGMAAQVVREAKSRHPEIRLILLLPYLTNQPLPEGFDGSVYPEGLEAVPRRYAILRANFKMIEQSDCVIAYVRHPFGGAFQCVEHARRKKKPVLRINCE
;
A
#
# COMPACT_ATOMS: atom_id res chain seq x y z
N MET A 1 -5.56 13.80 -8.07
CA MET A 1 -6.12 12.83 -7.11
C MET A 1 -5.03 12.44 -6.11
N LYS A 2 -5.34 12.54 -4.84
CA LYS A 2 -4.35 12.20 -3.81
C LYS A 2 -4.31 10.70 -3.54
N THR A 3 -3.11 10.17 -3.40
CA THR A 3 -2.88 8.73 -3.29
C THR A 3 -2.09 8.37 -2.05
N CYS A 4 -2.37 7.18 -1.53
CA CYS A 4 -1.66 6.60 -0.39
C CYS A 4 -1.20 5.19 -0.76
N PHE A 5 0.11 4.92 -0.55
CA PHE A 5 0.65 3.59 -0.74
C PHE A 5 0.66 2.86 0.61
N MET A 6 0.24 1.60 0.63
CA MET A 6 0.17 0.81 1.84
C MET A 6 1.12 -0.37 1.75
N VAL A 7 1.94 -0.57 2.77
CA VAL A 7 2.92 -1.64 2.79
C VAL A 7 3.12 -2.14 4.22
N GLY A 8 3.36 -3.44 4.38
CA GLY A 8 3.60 -4.01 5.70
C GLY A 8 4.31 -5.35 5.64
N HIS A 9 4.82 -5.78 6.79
CA HIS A 9 5.43 -7.09 6.93
C HIS A 9 4.41 -8.19 6.67
N ARG A 10 4.88 -9.31 6.16
CA ARG A 10 4.02 -10.49 5.93
C ARG A 10 3.57 -11.12 7.24
N ASP A 11 4.44 -11.10 8.25
CA ASP A 11 4.14 -11.60 9.60
C ASP A 11 3.51 -10.47 10.40
N PHE A 12 2.22 -10.31 10.31
CA PHE A 12 1.53 -9.23 11.00
C PHE A 12 0.66 -9.75 12.14
N ASN A 13 0.35 -8.84 13.07
CA ASN A 13 -0.54 -9.11 14.18
C ASN A 13 -1.94 -8.61 13.84
N GLU A 14 -2.95 -9.47 13.97
CA GLU A 14 -4.34 -9.10 13.67
C GLU A 14 -4.85 -7.95 14.53
N GLY A 15 -4.22 -7.71 15.68
CA GLY A 15 -4.58 -6.58 16.54
C GLY A 15 -4.37 -5.21 15.91
N ILE A 16 -3.73 -5.13 14.74
CA ILE A 16 -3.54 -3.84 14.05
C ILE A 16 -4.80 -3.38 13.33
N PHE A 17 -5.81 -4.24 13.17
CA PHE A 17 -6.99 -3.91 12.38
C PHE A 17 -7.68 -2.60 12.84
N PRO A 18 -7.98 -2.41 14.14
CA PRO A 18 -8.63 -1.17 14.55
C PRO A 18 -7.79 0.08 14.28
N THR A 19 -6.48 0.00 14.51
CA THR A 19 -5.58 1.13 14.25
C THR A 19 -5.50 1.42 12.76
N LEU A 20 -5.37 0.39 11.94
CA LEU A 20 -5.31 0.55 10.49
C LEU A 20 -6.60 1.17 9.96
N ASN A 21 -7.73 0.69 10.45
CA ASN A 21 -9.03 1.23 10.07
C ASN A 21 -9.14 2.72 10.41
N ALA A 22 -8.70 3.10 11.61
CA ALA A 22 -8.74 4.50 12.05
C ALA A 22 -7.81 5.38 11.21
N VAL A 23 -6.63 4.90 10.87
CA VAL A 23 -5.67 5.67 10.07
C VAL A 23 -6.18 5.86 8.64
N VAL A 24 -6.75 4.82 8.04
CA VAL A 24 -7.32 4.93 6.69
C VAL A 24 -8.47 5.94 6.70
N GLU A 25 -9.35 5.85 7.68
CA GLU A 25 -10.48 6.78 7.81
C GLU A 25 -9.98 8.22 7.92
N ARG A 26 -8.96 8.45 8.75
CA ARG A 26 -8.40 9.79 8.91
C ARG A 26 -7.75 10.30 7.62
N CYS A 27 -7.07 9.44 6.88
CA CYS A 27 -6.48 9.84 5.60
C CYS A 27 -7.56 10.32 4.63
N ILE A 28 -8.70 9.64 4.60
CA ILE A 28 -9.80 10.02 3.74
C ILE A 28 -10.39 11.36 4.16
N ARG A 29 -10.71 11.51 5.44
CA ARG A 29 -11.44 12.67 5.93
C ARG A 29 -10.60 13.92 6.10
N GLU A 30 -9.34 13.77 6.54
CA GLU A 30 -8.50 14.92 6.87
C GLU A 30 -7.47 15.23 5.79
N ASN A 31 -7.00 14.22 5.06
CA ASN A 31 -5.94 14.41 4.08
C ASN A 31 -6.41 14.35 2.63
N GLY A 32 -7.67 14.04 2.41
CA GLY A 32 -8.25 14.02 1.07
C GLY A 32 -7.76 12.87 0.19
N ILE A 33 -7.29 11.78 0.79
CA ILE A 33 -6.85 10.62 0.03
C ILE A 33 -8.04 9.95 -0.64
N GLN A 34 -7.91 9.69 -1.94
CA GLN A 34 -8.97 9.08 -2.74
C GLN A 34 -8.56 7.74 -3.36
N GLU A 35 -7.26 7.46 -3.46
CA GLU A 35 -6.77 6.18 -3.96
C GLU A 35 -5.83 5.55 -2.96
N PHE A 36 -6.06 4.27 -2.69
CA PHE A 36 -5.17 3.47 -1.86
C PHE A 36 -4.58 2.38 -2.74
N ILE A 37 -3.24 2.29 -2.76
CA ILE A 37 -2.51 1.40 -3.66
C ILE A 37 -1.71 0.42 -2.82
N MET A 38 -1.75 -0.86 -3.17
CA MET A 38 -1.01 -1.90 -2.47
C MET A 38 -0.77 -3.10 -3.36
N GLY A 39 0.17 -3.95 -2.94
CA GLY A 39 0.41 -5.23 -3.60
C GLY A 39 -0.60 -6.29 -3.15
N HIS A 40 -0.27 -7.55 -3.47
CA HIS A 40 -1.16 -8.67 -3.16
C HIS A 40 -0.30 -9.89 -2.79
N TYR A 41 0.66 -9.69 -1.87
CA TYR A 41 1.69 -10.69 -1.61
C TYR A 41 1.78 -11.18 -0.17
N GLY A 42 1.01 -10.62 0.75
CA GLY A 42 1.08 -11.02 2.13
C GLY A 42 -0.20 -10.75 2.88
N ARG A 43 -0.19 -11.14 4.15
CA ARG A 43 -1.38 -11.02 4.99
C ARG A 43 -1.73 -9.56 5.29
N PHE A 44 -0.70 -8.70 5.41
CA PHE A 44 -0.96 -7.28 5.60
C PHE A 44 -1.72 -6.72 4.40
N ASP A 45 -1.31 -7.08 3.19
CA ASP A 45 -1.99 -6.59 1.98
C ASP A 45 -3.46 -7.00 1.98
N GLY A 46 -3.76 -8.23 2.38
CA GLY A 46 -5.14 -8.70 2.47
C GLY A 46 -5.96 -7.91 3.47
N MET A 47 -5.40 -7.63 4.62
CA MET A 47 -6.09 -6.84 5.64
C MET A 47 -6.26 -5.39 5.19
N ALA A 48 -5.23 -4.80 4.58
CA ALA A 48 -5.30 -3.44 4.08
C ALA A 48 -6.39 -3.31 3.02
N ALA A 49 -6.47 -4.28 2.10
CA ALA A 49 -7.52 -4.29 1.08
C ALA A 49 -8.91 -4.36 1.72
N GLN A 50 -9.08 -5.20 2.74
CA GLN A 50 -10.35 -5.30 3.44
C GLN A 50 -10.74 -3.99 4.12
N VAL A 51 -9.77 -3.35 4.79
CA VAL A 51 -10.03 -2.06 5.46
C VAL A 51 -10.48 -1.01 4.46
N VAL A 52 -9.80 -0.94 3.31
CA VAL A 52 -10.15 0.04 2.27
C VAL A 52 -11.53 -0.27 1.66
N ARG A 53 -11.83 -1.55 1.42
CA ARG A 53 -13.17 -1.93 0.90
C ARG A 53 -14.28 -1.53 1.87
N GLU A 54 -14.05 -1.72 3.17
CA GLU A 54 -15.03 -1.30 4.17
C GLU A 54 -15.17 0.22 4.22
N ALA A 55 -14.04 0.93 4.11
CA ALA A 55 -14.08 2.39 4.04
C ALA A 55 -14.84 2.87 2.80
N LYS A 56 -14.71 2.16 1.69
CA LYS A 56 -15.39 2.51 0.46
C LYS A 56 -16.92 2.46 0.60
N SER A 57 -17.44 1.60 1.47
CA SER A 57 -18.89 1.56 1.70
C SER A 57 -19.39 2.84 2.37
N ARG A 58 -18.53 3.54 3.10
CA ARG A 58 -18.85 4.83 3.73
C ARG A 58 -18.43 6.01 2.84
N HIS A 59 -17.45 5.80 1.98
CA HIS A 59 -16.87 6.83 1.10
C HIS A 59 -16.80 6.26 -0.33
N PRO A 60 -17.91 6.30 -1.09
CA PRO A 60 -17.98 5.61 -2.39
C PRO A 60 -16.99 6.10 -3.43
N GLU A 61 -16.42 7.30 -3.26
CA GLU A 61 -15.44 7.86 -4.19
C GLU A 61 -14.05 7.26 -4.05
N ILE A 62 -13.81 6.47 -2.99
CA ILE A 62 -12.50 5.88 -2.73
C ILE A 62 -12.24 4.73 -3.71
N ARG A 63 -10.99 4.63 -4.17
CA ARG A 63 -10.57 3.57 -5.09
C ARG A 63 -9.48 2.72 -4.47
N LEU A 64 -9.58 1.42 -4.68
CA LEU A 64 -8.58 0.43 -4.25
C LEU A 64 -7.86 -0.07 -5.50
N ILE A 65 -6.54 0.16 -5.56
CA ILE A 65 -5.74 -0.10 -6.75
C ILE A 65 -4.67 -1.15 -6.44
N LEU A 66 -4.56 -2.15 -7.30
CA LEU A 66 -3.55 -3.18 -7.18
C LEU A 66 -2.27 -2.77 -7.90
N LEU A 67 -1.14 -2.82 -7.18
CA LEU A 67 0.17 -2.57 -7.78
C LEU A 67 0.68 -3.85 -8.43
N LEU A 68 0.99 -3.78 -9.72
CA LEU A 68 1.55 -4.89 -10.48
C LEU A 68 3.05 -4.68 -10.64
N PRO A 69 3.90 -5.61 -10.16
CA PRO A 69 5.35 -5.51 -10.36
C PRO A 69 5.78 -5.98 -11.73
N TYR A 70 4.93 -6.73 -12.41
CA TYR A 70 5.12 -7.19 -13.78
C TYR A 70 3.76 -7.46 -14.40
N LEU A 71 3.70 -7.41 -15.73
CA LEU A 71 2.45 -7.66 -16.43
C LEU A 71 2.05 -9.12 -16.30
N THR A 72 0.75 -9.36 -16.22
CA THR A 72 0.18 -10.69 -16.05
C THR A 72 -1.11 -10.79 -16.84
N ASN A 73 -1.45 -12.03 -17.25
CA ASN A 73 -2.71 -12.33 -17.91
C ASN A 73 -3.82 -12.68 -16.91
N GLN A 74 -3.50 -12.67 -15.61
CA GLN A 74 -4.51 -13.00 -14.61
C GLN A 74 -5.51 -11.86 -14.45
N PRO A 75 -6.78 -12.19 -14.19
CA PRO A 75 -7.79 -11.17 -13.98
C PRO A 75 -7.51 -10.37 -12.71
N LEU A 76 -8.01 -9.15 -12.68
CA LEU A 76 -7.92 -8.31 -11.48
C LEU A 76 -8.65 -9.02 -10.34
N PRO A 77 -8.01 -9.18 -9.17
CA PRO A 77 -8.70 -9.80 -8.03
C PRO A 77 -9.95 -9.04 -7.63
N GLU A 78 -10.92 -9.79 -7.12
CA GLU A 78 -12.19 -9.21 -6.70
C GLU A 78 -11.97 -8.14 -5.64
N GLY A 79 -12.72 -7.05 -5.74
CA GLY A 79 -12.68 -5.95 -4.80
C GLY A 79 -11.74 -4.82 -5.18
N PHE A 80 -10.86 -5.03 -6.17
CA PHE A 80 -10.00 -3.95 -6.66
C PHE A 80 -10.72 -3.19 -7.78
N ASP A 81 -10.55 -1.87 -7.78
CA ASP A 81 -11.16 -1.02 -8.79
C ASP A 81 -10.29 -0.88 -10.05
N GLY A 82 -9.03 -1.19 -9.94
CA GLY A 82 -8.09 -1.13 -11.05
C GLY A 82 -6.72 -1.58 -10.64
N SER A 83 -5.77 -1.48 -11.58
CA SER A 83 -4.38 -1.84 -11.31
C SER A 83 -3.46 -0.79 -11.89
N VAL A 84 -2.21 -0.77 -11.42
CA VAL A 84 -1.18 0.12 -11.95
C VAL A 84 0.10 -0.68 -12.14
N TYR A 85 0.75 -0.48 -13.28
CA TYR A 85 2.05 -1.04 -13.60
C TYR A 85 2.99 0.13 -13.85
N PRO A 86 3.91 0.43 -12.90
CA PRO A 86 4.80 1.58 -13.05
C PRO A 86 5.73 1.44 -14.25
N GLU A 87 6.02 2.56 -14.91
CA GLU A 87 6.94 2.58 -16.03
C GLU A 87 8.35 2.23 -15.59
N GLY A 88 9.11 1.59 -16.49
CA GLY A 88 10.52 1.32 -16.27
C GLY A 88 10.80 0.01 -15.54
N LEU A 89 9.79 -0.83 -15.31
CA LEU A 89 10.00 -2.11 -14.66
C LEU A 89 10.37 -3.23 -15.62
N GLU A 90 10.24 -3.01 -16.92
CA GLU A 90 10.45 -4.05 -17.93
C GLU A 90 11.88 -4.60 -17.90
N ALA A 91 12.85 -3.76 -17.60
CA ALA A 91 14.27 -4.15 -17.55
C ALA A 91 14.72 -4.64 -16.18
N VAL A 92 13.84 -4.62 -15.18
CA VAL A 92 14.17 -5.01 -13.81
C VAL A 92 14.08 -6.54 -13.69
N PRO A 93 15.12 -7.21 -13.17
CA PRO A 93 15.03 -8.66 -12.92
C PRO A 93 13.85 -9.00 -12.03
N ARG A 94 13.17 -10.10 -12.35
CA ARG A 94 11.91 -10.46 -11.67
C ARG A 94 12.05 -10.54 -10.15
N ARG A 95 13.20 -11.00 -9.66
CA ARG A 95 13.45 -11.09 -8.22
C ARG A 95 13.47 -9.75 -7.49
N TYR A 96 13.67 -8.65 -8.23
CA TYR A 96 13.66 -7.30 -7.66
C TYR A 96 12.41 -6.51 -8.02
N ALA A 97 11.52 -7.10 -8.81
CA ALA A 97 10.40 -6.35 -9.38
C ALA A 97 9.43 -5.84 -8.32
N ILE A 98 9.14 -6.65 -7.31
CA ILE A 98 8.19 -6.25 -6.25
C ILE A 98 8.72 -5.04 -5.51
N LEU A 99 9.98 -5.09 -5.06
CA LEU A 99 10.57 -3.98 -4.30
C LEU A 99 10.67 -2.72 -5.15
N ARG A 100 11.09 -2.86 -6.41
CA ARG A 100 11.20 -1.71 -7.31
C ARG A 100 9.85 -1.09 -7.62
N ALA A 101 8.82 -1.90 -7.80
CA ALA A 101 7.46 -1.39 -8.00
C ALA A 101 7.01 -0.61 -6.78
N ASN A 102 7.25 -1.14 -5.58
CA ASN A 102 6.93 -0.43 -4.34
C ASN A 102 7.63 0.92 -4.28
N PHE A 103 8.93 0.97 -4.60
CA PHE A 103 9.69 2.22 -4.58
C PHE A 103 9.09 3.25 -5.55
N LYS A 104 8.74 2.82 -6.74
CA LYS A 104 8.14 3.74 -7.73
C LYS A 104 6.79 4.26 -7.26
N MET A 105 5.97 3.41 -6.66
CA MET A 105 4.67 3.87 -6.14
C MET A 105 4.83 4.83 -4.97
N ILE A 106 5.81 4.59 -4.10
CA ILE A 106 6.12 5.52 -3.00
C ILE A 106 6.44 6.90 -3.57
N GLU A 107 7.28 6.94 -4.61
CA GLU A 107 7.68 8.22 -5.23
C GLU A 107 6.50 8.96 -5.84
N GLN A 108 5.51 8.24 -6.30
CA GLN A 108 4.34 8.83 -6.96
C GLN A 108 3.17 9.08 -6.01
N SER A 109 3.26 8.59 -4.78
CA SER A 109 2.18 8.73 -3.80
C SER A 109 2.37 9.99 -2.95
N ASP A 110 1.28 10.45 -2.34
CA ASP A 110 1.31 11.60 -1.46
C ASP A 110 1.70 11.24 -0.03
N CYS A 111 1.42 10.00 0.38
CA CYS A 111 1.81 9.50 1.69
C CYS A 111 1.88 7.98 1.68
N VAL A 112 2.41 7.42 2.75
CA VAL A 112 2.60 5.98 2.91
C VAL A 112 2.04 5.57 4.26
N ILE A 113 1.24 4.49 4.29
CA ILE A 113 0.84 3.82 5.52
C ILE A 113 1.67 2.55 5.61
N ALA A 114 2.39 2.38 6.71
CA ALA A 114 3.33 1.27 6.83
C ALA A 114 3.22 0.55 8.17
N TYR A 115 3.25 -0.79 8.12
CA TYR A 115 3.34 -1.63 9.29
C TYR A 115 4.72 -2.30 9.30
N VAL A 116 5.62 -1.79 10.14
CA VAL A 116 7.00 -2.27 10.22
C VAL A 116 7.37 -2.50 11.67
N ARG A 117 7.70 -3.74 12.03
CA ARG A 117 8.02 -4.15 13.40
C ARG A 117 9.51 -4.34 13.63
N HIS A 118 10.30 -4.58 12.59
CA HIS A 118 11.73 -4.87 12.75
C HIS A 118 12.52 -4.14 11.66
N PRO A 119 13.83 -3.89 11.92
CA PRO A 119 14.63 -3.04 11.04
C PRO A 119 15.27 -3.80 9.87
N PHE A 120 14.46 -4.63 9.20
CA PHE A 120 14.90 -5.37 8.01
C PHE A 120 13.69 -5.79 7.17
N GLY A 121 13.96 -6.23 5.95
CA GLY A 121 12.93 -6.71 5.04
C GLY A 121 12.40 -5.65 4.12
N GLY A 122 11.54 -6.07 3.18
CA GLY A 122 11.04 -5.19 2.13
C GLY A 122 10.22 -4.01 2.64
N ALA A 123 9.35 -4.25 3.63
CA ALA A 123 8.54 -3.17 4.18
C ALA A 123 9.41 -2.12 4.87
N PHE A 124 10.42 -2.56 5.60
CA PHE A 124 11.36 -1.62 6.23
C PHE A 124 12.10 -0.81 5.16
N GLN A 125 12.56 -1.45 4.08
CA GLN A 125 13.23 -0.76 2.99
C GLN A 125 12.32 0.29 2.35
N CYS A 126 11.02 -0.03 2.25
CA CYS A 126 10.04 0.92 1.72
C CYS A 126 9.91 2.16 2.61
N VAL A 127 9.88 1.98 3.93
CA VAL A 127 9.81 3.11 4.85
C VAL A 127 11.07 3.98 4.72
N GLU A 128 12.24 3.34 4.61
CA GLU A 128 13.48 4.09 4.44
C GLU A 128 13.49 4.84 3.12
N HIS A 129 12.99 4.23 2.06
CA HIS A 129 12.90 4.90 0.76
C HIS A 129 11.94 6.10 0.83
N ALA A 130 10.79 5.93 1.48
CA ALA A 130 9.83 7.03 1.65
C ALA A 130 10.46 8.21 2.39
N ARG A 131 11.23 7.92 3.44
CA ARG A 131 11.92 8.97 4.20
C ARG A 131 12.94 9.70 3.35
N ARG A 132 13.72 8.96 2.55
CA ARG A 132 14.68 9.59 1.64
C ARG A 132 14.00 10.50 0.62
N LYS A 133 12.79 10.13 0.21
CA LYS A 133 12.01 10.92 -0.74
C LYS A 133 11.14 11.97 -0.05
N LYS A 134 11.27 12.10 1.26
CA LYS A 134 10.53 13.08 2.07
C LYS A 134 9.01 12.92 1.97
N LYS A 135 8.55 11.68 1.86
CA LYS A 135 7.12 11.38 1.89
C LYS A 135 6.65 11.18 3.32
N PRO A 136 5.48 11.69 3.69
CA PRO A 136 4.91 11.40 5.01
C PRO A 136 4.66 9.91 5.17
N VAL A 137 5.07 9.35 6.30
CA VAL A 137 4.87 7.95 6.63
C VAL A 137 4.04 7.85 7.90
N LEU A 138 2.89 7.20 7.79
CA LEU A 138 2.02 6.93 8.93
C LEU A 138 2.26 5.49 9.35
N ARG A 139 2.95 5.30 10.47
CA ARG A 139 3.31 3.97 10.94
C ARG A 139 2.20 3.40 11.80
N ILE A 140 1.84 2.15 11.51
CA ILE A 140 0.88 1.39 12.31
C ILE A 140 1.69 0.57 13.28
N ASN A 141 1.42 0.73 14.57
CA ASN A 141 2.07 -0.06 15.61
C ASN A 141 1.01 -0.81 16.39
N CYS A 142 1.32 -2.06 16.70
CA CYS A 142 0.50 -2.87 17.57
C CYS A 142 1.23 -3.01 18.91
N GLU A 143 0.57 -2.64 19.98
CA GLU A 143 1.10 -2.80 21.31
C GLU A 143 0.42 -3.96 22.03
#